data_4a0db47634e6d75899d36f2e49a73614
#
_entry.id   4a0db47634e6d75899d36f2e49a73614
#
_cell.length_a   1.000
_cell.length_b   1.000
_cell.length_c   1.000
_cell.angle_alpha   90.00
_cell.angle_beta   90.00
_cell.angle_gamma   90.00
#
_symmetry.space_group_name_H-M   'P 1'
#
loop_
_entity.id
_entity.type
_entity.pdbx_description
1 polymer ?
#
loop_
_entity_poly.entity_id
_entity_poly.type
_entity_poly.pdbx_seq_one_letter_code
_entity_poly.pdbx_strand_id
1 'polypeptide(L)'
;MVTSMNPTNSRRTAKRSYQKHGLCLLKRAVKELGNRSIDRRTSVGKALAEWRAEILQDLGGEEAVSARCRAVLDVAVTTKLLLGGIDNWLLRQPSLVNARKRCLFPVVLQRQQLADALARYMTALGLERRSKGVMDLKSYLAERGGDG
;
A
#
# COMPACT_ATOMS: atom_id res chain seq x y z
N MET A 1 -46.40 4.57 -58.49
CA MET A 1 -46.66 4.10 -57.11
C MET A 1 -45.34 3.67 -56.53
N VAL A 2 -44.75 4.49 -55.70
CA VAL A 2 -43.46 4.20 -55.06
C VAL A 2 -43.69 4.36 -53.55
N THR A 3 -43.71 3.24 -52.85
CA THR A 3 -43.96 3.20 -51.38
C THR A 3 -42.67 3.42 -50.65
N SER A 4 -42.57 4.57 -50.02
CA SER A 4 -41.46 4.95 -49.14
C SER A 4 -41.52 4.16 -47.83
N MET A 5 -40.54 3.28 -47.59
CA MET A 5 -40.32 2.64 -46.28
C MET A 5 -39.44 3.51 -45.41
N ASN A 6 -39.99 4.02 -44.34
CA ASN A 6 -39.30 4.73 -43.25
C ASN A 6 -38.53 3.73 -42.38
N PRO A 7 -37.25 3.88 -42.11
CA PRO A 7 -36.58 3.06 -41.11
C PRO A 7 -36.85 3.63 -39.71
N THR A 8 -37.56 2.88 -38.91
CA THR A 8 -37.78 3.13 -37.50
C THR A 8 -36.42 3.09 -36.73
N ASN A 9 -35.94 4.26 -36.40
CA ASN A 9 -34.76 4.47 -35.55
C ASN A 9 -35.08 4.07 -34.09
N SER A 10 -34.87 2.80 -33.78
CA SER A 10 -34.96 2.28 -32.44
C SER A 10 -33.74 2.76 -31.60
N ARG A 11 -33.84 3.93 -31.01
CA ARG A 11 -32.91 4.39 -29.97
C ARG A 11 -32.98 3.42 -28.78
N ARG A 12 -32.08 2.45 -28.72
CA ARG A 12 -31.82 1.67 -27.52
C ARG A 12 -31.35 2.63 -26.42
N THR A 13 -32.26 3.07 -25.57
CA THR A 13 -31.94 3.75 -24.34
C THR A 13 -31.15 2.79 -23.46
N ALA A 14 -29.84 3.01 -23.41
CA ALA A 14 -28.97 2.30 -22.48
C ALA A 14 -29.55 2.49 -21.07
N LYS A 15 -30.08 1.43 -20.47
CA LYS A 15 -30.51 1.42 -19.07
C LYS A 15 -29.34 1.88 -18.22
N ARG A 16 -29.36 3.12 -17.72
CA ARG A 16 -28.43 3.57 -16.68
C ARG A 16 -28.58 2.63 -15.52
N SER A 17 -27.56 1.80 -15.28
CA SER A 17 -27.53 0.96 -14.09
C SER A 17 -27.51 1.88 -12.87
N TYR A 18 -28.54 1.83 -12.10
CA TYR A 18 -28.71 2.62 -10.88
C TYR A 18 -27.65 2.15 -9.88
N GLN A 19 -26.59 2.94 -9.71
CA GLN A 19 -25.57 2.66 -8.72
C GLN A 19 -26.13 2.98 -7.34
N LYS A 20 -26.65 1.97 -6.67
CA LYS A 20 -27.36 2.10 -5.38
C LYS A 20 -26.49 2.66 -4.23
N HIS A 21 -25.15 2.58 -4.30
CA HIS A 21 -24.26 3.06 -3.22
C HIS A 21 -22.89 3.43 -3.78
N GLY A 22 -22.26 4.49 -3.27
CA GLY A 22 -20.87 4.90 -3.57
C GLY A 22 -19.81 3.83 -3.30
N LEU A 23 -20.16 2.81 -2.50
CA LEU A 23 -19.34 1.61 -2.25
C LEU A 23 -19.00 0.80 -3.52
N CYS A 24 -19.80 0.88 -4.58
CA CYS A 24 -19.49 0.18 -5.84
C CYS A 24 -18.28 0.80 -6.53
N LEU A 25 -18.13 2.12 -6.52
CA LEU A 25 -16.98 2.82 -7.07
C LEU A 25 -15.73 2.53 -6.23
N LEU A 26 -15.87 2.54 -4.91
CA LEU A 26 -14.77 2.20 -4.00
C LEU A 26 -14.31 0.74 -4.19
N LYS A 27 -15.24 -0.22 -4.27
CA LYS A 27 -14.91 -1.63 -4.54
C LYS A 27 -14.23 -1.81 -5.88
N ARG A 28 -14.65 -1.08 -6.92
CA ARG A 28 -14.03 -1.12 -8.25
C ARG A 28 -12.62 -0.52 -8.21
N ALA A 29 -12.46 0.64 -7.58
CA ALA A 29 -11.17 1.29 -7.40
C ALA A 29 -10.20 0.41 -6.59
N VAL A 30 -10.65 -0.21 -5.50
CA VAL A 30 -9.85 -1.14 -4.69
C VAL A 30 -9.48 -2.39 -5.50
N LYS A 31 -10.38 -2.91 -6.33
CA LYS A 31 -10.09 -4.05 -7.20
C LYS A 31 -9.08 -3.68 -8.30
N GLU A 32 -9.20 -2.52 -8.90
CA GLU A 32 -8.27 -2.03 -9.93
C GLU A 32 -6.90 -1.70 -9.32
N LEU A 33 -6.86 -1.08 -8.15
CA LEU A 33 -5.64 -0.83 -7.39
C LEU A 33 -5.02 -2.14 -6.87
N GLY A 34 -5.82 -3.04 -6.29
CA GLY A 34 -5.34 -4.29 -5.73
C GLY A 34 -4.75 -5.23 -6.76
N ASN A 35 -5.38 -5.40 -7.92
CA ASN A 35 -4.91 -6.35 -8.93
C ASN A 35 -3.74 -5.87 -9.78
N ARG A 36 -3.58 -4.55 -9.99
CA ARG A 36 -2.50 -4.01 -10.83
C ARG A 36 -1.28 -3.55 -10.06
N SER A 37 -1.46 -3.06 -8.86
CA SER A 37 -0.37 -2.43 -8.10
C SER A 37 0.45 -3.42 -7.28
N ILE A 38 -0.10 -4.60 -6.99
CA ILE A 38 0.57 -5.66 -6.22
C ILE A 38 0.93 -6.85 -7.13
N ASP A 39 0.83 -6.68 -8.45
CA ASP A 39 1.33 -7.70 -9.37
C ASP A 39 2.86 -7.83 -9.17
N ARG A 40 3.26 -8.96 -8.59
CA ARG A 40 4.68 -9.31 -8.34
C ARG A 40 5.53 -9.35 -9.63
N ARG A 41 4.91 -9.25 -10.80
CA ARG A 41 5.61 -9.16 -12.09
C ARG A 41 6.11 -7.75 -12.38
N THR A 42 5.50 -6.73 -11.76
CA THR A 42 5.94 -5.34 -11.92
C THR A 42 7.15 -5.04 -11.04
N SER A 43 7.99 -4.09 -11.46
CA SER A 43 9.12 -3.63 -10.66
C SER A 43 8.69 -3.11 -9.29
N VAL A 44 7.56 -2.40 -9.24
CA VAL A 44 6.97 -1.90 -7.99
C VAL A 44 6.51 -3.05 -7.10
N GLY A 45 5.85 -4.05 -7.67
CA GLY A 45 5.39 -5.22 -6.92
C GLY A 45 6.55 -6.04 -6.36
N LYS A 46 7.66 -6.16 -7.10
CA LYS A 46 8.89 -6.81 -6.61
C LYS A 46 9.49 -6.03 -5.45
N ALA A 47 9.70 -4.73 -5.61
CA ALA A 47 10.25 -3.88 -4.56
C ALA A 47 9.40 -3.89 -3.27
N LEU A 48 8.07 -3.93 -3.38
CA LEU A 48 7.18 -4.06 -2.21
C LEU A 48 7.27 -5.45 -1.56
N ALA A 49 7.43 -6.50 -2.36
CA ALA A 49 7.61 -7.85 -1.85
C ALA A 49 8.96 -8.01 -1.13
N GLU A 50 10.02 -7.44 -1.68
CA GLU A 50 11.35 -7.38 -1.06
C GLU A 50 11.29 -6.61 0.26
N TRP A 51 10.72 -5.41 0.26
CA TRP A 51 10.55 -4.62 1.47
C TRP A 51 9.72 -5.35 2.54
N ARG A 52 8.66 -6.07 2.15
CA ARG A 52 7.88 -6.91 3.06
C ARG A 52 8.72 -8.04 3.65
N ALA A 53 9.56 -8.68 2.84
CA ALA A 53 10.43 -9.75 3.28
C ALA A 53 11.50 -9.26 4.25
N GLU A 54 12.11 -8.09 4.00
CA GLU A 54 13.05 -7.44 4.90
C GLU A 54 12.46 -7.20 6.28
N ILE A 55 11.25 -6.61 6.36
CA ILE A 55 10.58 -6.39 7.64
C ILE A 55 10.27 -7.71 8.36
N LEU A 56 9.82 -8.73 7.61
CA LEU A 56 9.58 -10.04 8.21
C LEU A 56 10.87 -10.66 8.78
N GLN A 57 11.98 -10.48 8.09
CA GLN A 57 13.28 -10.95 8.56
C GLN A 57 13.71 -10.21 9.84
N ASP A 58 13.52 -8.89 9.91
CA ASP A 58 13.79 -8.07 11.09
C ASP A 58 12.92 -8.49 12.29
N LEU A 59 11.69 -8.93 12.03
CA LEU A 59 10.76 -9.44 13.04
C LEU A 59 11.09 -10.87 13.52
N GLY A 60 12.09 -11.52 12.91
CA GLY A 60 12.53 -12.88 13.28
C GLY A 60 12.02 -13.98 12.37
N GLY A 61 11.55 -13.65 11.17
CA GLY A 61 11.09 -14.59 10.16
C GLY A 61 9.58 -14.83 10.20
N GLU A 62 9.08 -15.47 9.15
CA GLU A 62 7.63 -15.64 8.93
C GLU A 62 6.95 -16.49 10.01
N GLU A 63 7.68 -17.45 10.60
CA GLU A 63 7.16 -18.33 11.66
C GLU A 63 7.08 -17.64 13.03
N ALA A 64 7.95 -16.66 13.29
CA ALA A 64 7.97 -15.93 14.56
C ALA A 64 6.90 -14.84 14.63
N VAL A 65 6.30 -14.47 13.50
CA VAL A 65 5.38 -13.35 13.38
C VAL A 65 3.94 -13.79 13.59
N SER A 66 3.24 -13.18 14.57
CA SER A 66 1.83 -13.45 14.84
C SER A 66 0.93 -13.03 13.67
N ALA A 67 -0.26 -13.62 13.57
CA ALA A 67 -1.26 -13.25 12.54
C ALA A 67 -1.63 -11.76 12.61
N ARG A 68 -1.65 -11.18 13.81
CA ARG A 68 -1.90 -9.75 14.04
C ARG A 68 -0.80 -8.90 13.41
N CYS A 69 0.46 -9.23 13.63
CA CYS A 69 1.59 -8.51 13.03
C CYS A 69 1.59 -8.62 11.51
N ARG A 70 1.25 -9.78 10.94
CA ARG A 70 1.11 -9.95 9.49
C ARG A 70 0.03 -9.03 8.92
N ALA A 71 -1.13 -8.94 9.57
CA ALA A 71 -2.20 -8.03 9.13
C ALA A 71 -1.76 -6.57 9.14
N VAL A 72 -1.04 -6.13 10.19
CA VAL A 72 -0.48 -4.76 10.26
C VAL A 72 0.55 -4.54 9.16
N LEU A 73 1.41 -5.52 8.90
CA LEU A 73 2.41 -5.45 7.83
C LEU A 73 1.76 -5.33 6.45
N ASP A 74 0.71 -6.08 6.17
CA ASP A 74 0.00 -6.00 4.88
C ASP A 74 -0.65 -4.62 4.68
N VAL A 75 -1.18 -4.00 5.74
CA VAL A 75 -1.66 -2.62 5.71
C VAL A 75 -0.51 -1.64 5.49
N ALA A 76 0.63 -1.84 6.14
CA ALA A 76 1.82 -1.00 5.96
C ALA A 76 2.34 -1.05 4.51
N VAL A 77 2.40 -2.24 3.90
CA VAL A 77 2.79 -2.43 2.49
C VAL A 77 1.84 -1.68 1.54
N THR A 78 0.53 -1.78 1.77
CA THR A 78 -0.46 -1.06 0.98
C THR A 78 -0.32 0.46 1.14
N THR A 79 -0.09 0.94 2.37
CA THR A 79 0.12 2.36 2.64
C THR A 79 1.40 2.87 1.98
N LYS A 80 2.48 2.11 2.00
CA LYS A 80 3.74 2.41 1.30
C LYS A 80 3.53 2.55 -0.20
N LEU A 81 2.74 1.67 -0.80
CA LEU A 81 2.38 1.74 -2.22
C LEU A 81 1.62 3.04 -2.55
N LEU A 82 0.60 3.38 -1.74
CA LEU A 82 -0.20 4.60 -1.94
C LEU A 82 0.67 5.85 -1.82
N LEU A 83 1.57 5.90 -0.83
CA LEU A 83 2.55 6.97 -0.68
C LEU A 83 3.42 7.11 -1.92
N GLY A 84 4.00 6.02 -2.40
CA GLY A 84 4.82 6.03 -3.61
C GLY A 84 4.08 6.53 -4.84
N GLY A 85 2.80 6.18 -4.98
CA GLY A 85 1.92 6.69 -6.05
C GLY A 85 1.70 8.19 -5.96
N ILE A 86 1.41 8.70 -4.76
CA ILE A 86 1.23 10.13 -4.51
C ILE A 86 2.53 10.90 -4.73
N ASP A 87 3.66 10.39 -4.22
CA ASP A 87 4.97 11.01 -4.38
C ASP A 87 5.36 11.13 -5.87
N ASN A 88 5.16 10.05 -6.63
CA ASN A 88 5.42 10.06 -8.08
C ASN A 88 4.53 11.07 -8.81
N TRP A 89 3.27 11.23 -8.39
CA TRP A 89 2.38 12.24 -8.95
C TRP A 89 2.82 13.65 -8.57
N LEU A 90 3.17 13.91 -7.30
CA LEU A 90 3.62 15.21 -6.81
C LEU A 90 4.90 15.67 -7.51
N LEU A 91 5.86 14.78 -7.73
CA LEU A 91 7.12 15.08 -8.42
C LEU A 91 6.93 15.51 -9.89
N ARG A 92 5.81 15.15 -10.50
CA ARG A 92 5.48 15.55 -11.88
C ARG A 92 4.77 16.89 -11.97
N GLN A 93 4.37 17.46 -10.82
CA GLN A 93 3.68 18.75 -10.82
C GLN A 93 4.69 19.91 -10.95
N PRO A 94 4.43 20.90 -11.79
CA PRO A 94 5.30 22.07 -11.93
C PRO A 94 5.28 22.95 -10.67
N SER A 95 4.24 22.85 -9.85
CA SER A 95 4.07 23.57 -8.59
C SER A 95 3.18 22.80 -7.64
N LEU A 96 3.47 22.83 -6.36
CA LEU A 96 2.64 22.23 -5.30
C LEU A 96 1.57 23.20 -4.80
N VAL A 97 1.61 24.44 -5.28
CA VAL A 97 0.67 25.50 -4.89
C VAL A 97 -0.33 25.74 -6.00
N ASN A 98 -1.61 25.74 -5.66
CA ASN A 98 -2.66 26.20 -6.57
C ASN A 98 -2.59 27.72 -6.68
N ALA A 99 -2.10 28.24 -7.81
CA ALA A 99 -1.92 29.68 -8.04
C ALA A 99 -3.23 30.51 -7.91
N ARG A 100 -4.39 29.91 -8.26
CA ARG A 100 -5.70 30.57 -8.12
C ARG A 100 -6.13 30.70 -6.67
N LYS A 101 -5.94 29.64 -5.87
CA LYS A 101 -6.40 29.57 -4.47
C LYS A 101 -5.33 30.00 -3.48
N ARG A 102 -4.10 30.22 -3.91
CA ARG A 102 -2.93 30.53 -3.07
C ARG A 102 -2.75 29.56 -1.90
N CYS A 103 -3.06 28.28 -2.12
CA CYS A 103 -2.95 27.23 -1.13
C CYS A 103 -2.28 25.98 -1.70
N LEU A 104 -1.70 25.16 -0.84
CA LEU A 104 -1.15 23.88 -1.22
C LEU A 104 -2.26 22.94 -1.75
N PHE A 105 -1.89 22.02 -2.64
CA PHE A 105 -2.83 20.96 -3.04
C PHE A 105 -3.25 20.13 -1.82
N PRO A 106 -4.55 19.81 -1.66
CA PRO A 106 -5.04 19.00 -0.55
C PRO A 106 -4.35 17.65 -0.46
N VAL A 107 -3.88 17.10 -1.58
CA VAL A 107 -3.16 15.82 -1.65
C VAL A 107 -1.86 15.84 -0.82
N VAL A 108 -1.24 17.00 -0.61
CA VAL A 108 -0.04 17.13 0.24
C VAL A 108 -0.37 16.81 1.70
N LEU A 109 -1.53 17.28 2.19
CA LEU A 109 -2.01 16.95 3.54
C LEU A 109 -2.39 15.47 3.66
N GLN A 110 -3.03 14.90 2.63
CA GLN A 110 -3.36 13.47 2.58
C GLN A 110 -2.09 12.61 2.58
N ARG A 111 -1.07 13.04 1.84
CA ARG A 111 0.25 12.39 1.88
C ARG A 111 0.83 12.36 3.28
N GLN A 112 0.77 13.49 4.00
CA GLN A 112 1.25 13.57 5.38
C GLN A 112 0.51 12.60 6.30
N GLN A 113 -0.82 12.53 6.21
CA GLN A 113 -1.64 11.60 6.99
C GLN A 113 -1.26 10.13 6.72
N LEU A 114 -0.99 9.77 5.45
CA LEU A 114 -0.54 8.42 5.10
C LEU A 114 0.87 8.14 5.63
N ALA A 115 1.78 9.12 5.61
CA ALA A 115 3.13 8.98 6.16
C ALA A 115 3.08 8.75 7.67
N ASP A 116 2.26 9.53 8.39
CA ASP A 116 2.05 9.37 9.83
C ASP A 116 1.41 8.01 10.17
N ALA A 117 0.46 7.55 9.34
CA ALA A 117 -0.14 6.24 9.50
C ALA A 117 0.89 5.12 9.29
N LEU A 118 1.73 5.23 8.27
CA LEU A 118 2.82 4.27 8.03
C LEU A 118 3.80 4.23 9.21
N ALA A 119 4.20 5.39 9.74
CA ALA A 119 5.08 5.47 10.91
C ALA A 119 4.47 4.76 12.13
N ARG A 120 3.16 4.94 12.37
CA ARG A 120 2.45 4.23 13.46
C ARG A 120 2.41 2.72 13.23
N TYR A 121 2.20 2.24 12.00
CA TYR A 121 2.24 0.80 11.70
C TYR A 121 3.63 0.21 11.94
N MET A 122 4.68 0.93 11.53
CA MET A 122 6.06 0.50 11.77
C MET A 122 6.38 0.46 13.27
N THR A 123 5.92 1.45 14.05
CA THR A 123 6.03 1.44 15.53
C THR A 123 5.26 0.27 16.14
N ALA A 124 4.03 0.00 15.66
CA ALA A 124 3.23 -1.12 16.15
C ALA A 124 3.83 -2.50 15.82
N LEU A 125 4.63 -2.60 14.76
CA LEU A 125 5.40 -3.80 14.42
C LEU A 125 6.66 -3.98 15.28
N GLY A 126 7.04 -2.96 16.06
CA GLY A 126 8.22 -3.03 16.92
C GLY A 126 9.48 -2.73 16.13
N LEU A 127 9.63 -1.46 15.70
CA LEU A 127 10.90 -0.94 15.17
C LEU A 127 12.02 -0.87 16.23
N GLU A 128 11.70 -1.17 17.48
CA GLU A 128 12.71 -1.29 18.52
C GLU A 128 13.64 -2.44 18.17
N ARG A 129 14.91 -2.11 17.99
CA ARG A 129 15.99 -3.07 17.85
C ARG A 129 15.76 -4.21 18.81
N ARG A 130 15.42 -5.40 18.32
CA ARG A 130 15.58 -6.61 19.16
C ARG A 130 17.03 -6.60 19.58
N SER A 131 17.26 -6.47 20.87
CA SER A 131 18.57 -6.73 21.46
C SER A 131 19.02 -8.07 20.88
N LYS A 132 20.13 -8.07 20.12
CA LYS A 132 20.80 -9.32 19.74
C LYS A 132 20.81 -10.16 21.00
N GLY A 133 20.27 -11.38 20.92
CA GLY A 133 20.16 -12.25 22.08
C GLY A 133 21.49 -12.18 22.85
N VAL A 134 21.41 -11.71 24.08
CA VAL A 134 22.57 -11.68 24.96
C VAL A 134 22.95 -13.15 25.08
N MET A 135 24.13 -13.52 24.61
CA MET A 135 24.70 -14.86 24.84
C MET A 135 24.50 -15.18 26.30
N ASP A 136 23.81 -16.28 26.59
CA ASP A 136 23.60 -16.71 27.97
C ASP A 136 24.97 -16.83 28.64
N LEU A 137 25.09 -16.29 29.84
CA LEU A 137 26.35 -16.25 30.59
C LEU A 137 27.02 -17.63 30.68
N LYS A 138 26.18 -18.70 30.71
CA LYS A 138 26.64 -20.09 30.65
C LYS A 138 27.34 -20.44 29.34
N SER A 139 26.82 -20.00 28.21
CA SER A 139 27.44 -20.21 26.90
C SER A 139 28.76 -19.47 26.77
N TYR A 140 28.83 -18.24 27.28
CA TYR A 140 30.04 -17.43 27.31
C TYR A 140 31.13 -18.03 28.23
N LEU A 141 30.76 -18.57 29.39
CA LEU A 141 31.69 -19.22 30.30
C LEU A 141 32.15 -20.59 29.79
N ALA A 142 31.30 -21.32 29.07
CA ALA A 142 31.66 -22.61 28.45
C ALA A 142 32.69 -22.42 27.31
N GLU A 143 32.58 -21.34 26.54
CA GLU A 143 33.52 -21.00 25.47
C GLU A 143 34.87 -20.55 25.99
N ARG A 144 34.90 -19.88 27.14
CA ARG A 144 36.14 -19.37 27.76
C ARG A 144 36.76 -20.32 28.78
N GLY A 145 36.04 -21.32 29.26
CA GLY A 145 36.53 -22.33 30.21
C GLY A 145 37.18 -23.56 29.58
N GLY A 146 37.30 -23.58 28.23
CA GLY A 146 37.93 -24.70 27.51
C GLY A 146 39.43 -24.56 27.24
N ASP A 147 40.06 -23.44 27.69
CA ASP A 147 41.50 -23.19 27.51
C ASP A 147 42.22 -23.20 28.88
N GLY A 148 42.21 -24.36 29.53
CA GLY A 148 42.97 -24.58 30.78
C GLY A 148 43.45 -26.01 30.85
#